data_bb8a7338bcfb1815daf36e7f2397c3d0
#
_entry.id   bb8a7338bcfb1815daf36e7f2397c3d0
#
_cell.length_a   1.000
_cell.length_b   1.000
_cell.length_c   1.000
_cell.angle_alpha   90.00
_cell.angle_beta   90.00
_cell.angle_gamma   90.00
#
_symmetry.space_group_name_H-M   'P 1'
#
loop_
_entity.id
_entity.type
_entity.pdbx_description
1 polymer ?
#
loop_
_entity_poly.entity_id
_entity_poly.type
_entity_poly.pdbx_seq_one_letter_code
_entity_poly.pdbx_strand_id
1 'polypeptide(L)'
;MNKAIRSLLFAAAWLAPVAATAENTDTNAIATDRLTLSARLGFNISAKFKGGLRAPSGLPTAPRLAPDGQPYNYDDGYVHTDVSDNFGGQTWNWGYDAGSQISGNTILMSRSTAAAGSTSASMSENPYLGAEIAYSRLLSVRGKFRYGFEVAANYLSVPLNQTVSGKVSRLTDAYPFTPGTTPPSASPGSPYQGSFDGPGFVIGDSPVSSTPTLVPNGTRDHQKYDGDLWGLRLGPYLDFPLSERWDLSFSGGLAVGLLNSSASWKQTVGGVTVAQGSGSDLDVLWGFYVGANVSYQLSEHWSAVGGAQFQYLGTYEHAFGGRQVRVDFGQTIFVTLGVAYSF
;
A
#
# COMPACT_ATOMS: atom_id res chain seq x y z
N MET A 1 -11.99 18.21 -4.26
CA MET A 1 -13.29 17.51 -4.26
C MET A 1 -13.82 17.57 -5.69
N ASN A 2 -13.62 16.46 -6.42
CA ASN A 2 -13.87 16.39 -7.88
C ASN A 2 -15.37 16.45 -8.24
N LYS A 3 -15.67 17.04 -9.42
CA LYS A 3 -17.04 17.17 -9.95
C LYS A 3 -17.82 15.84 -10.03
N ALA A 4 -17.14 14.71 -10.18
CA ALA A 4 -17.75 13.36 -10.23
C ALA A 4 -18.41 12.95 -8.90
N ILE A 5 -17.85 13.34 -7.75
CA ILE A 5 -18.42 13.03 -6.42
C ILE A 5 -19.73 13.79 -6.19
N ARG A 6 -19.86 15.01 -6.72
CA ARG A 6 -21.10 15.78 -6.64
C ARG A 6 -22.25 15.14 -7.44
N SER A 7 -21.96 14.50 -8.57
CA SER A 7 -22.98 13.86 -9.42
C SER A 7 -23.50 12.56 -8.82
N LEU A 8 -22.67 11.80 -8.07
CA LEU A 8 -23.14 10.56 -7.41
C LEU A 8 -23.98 10.85 -6.16
N LEU A 9 -23.67 11.90 -5.42
CA LEU A 9 -24.50 12.36 -4.29
C LEU A 9 -25.87 12.86 -4.75
N PHE A 10 -25.97 13.42 -5.98
CA PHE A 10 -27.25 13.82 -6.55
C PHE A 10 -28.09 12.64 -7.03
N ALA A 11 -27.50 11.55 -7.51
CA ALA A 11 -28.24 10.35 -7.92
C ALA A 11 -28.84 9.60 -6.73
N ALA A 12 -28.18 9.61 -5.57
CA ALA A 12 -28.73 9.03 -4.34
C ALA A 12 -29.92 9.84 -3.76
N ALA A 13 -30.00 11.15 -4.05
CA ALA A 13 -31.07 12.01 -3.57
C ALA A 13 -32.40 11.83 -4.32
N TRP A 14 -32.40 11.18 -5.50
CA TRP A 14 -33.62 10.93 -6.28
C TRP A 14 -34.32 9.59 -5.94
N LEU A 15 -33.74 8.80 -5.04
CA LEU A 15 -34.39 7.63 -4.44
C LEU A 15 -35.11 7.97 -3.12
N ALA A 16 -35.44 9.23 -2.90
CA ALA A 16 -36.35 9.61 -1.84
C ALA A 16 -37.69 8.89 -2.07
N PRO A 17 -38.21 8.11 -1.13
CA PRO A 17 -39.45 7.42 -1.29
C PRO A 17 -40.55 8.43 -1.54
N VAL A 18 -41.33 8.23 -2.56
CA VAL A 18 -42.70 8.74 -2.61
C VAL A 18 -43.41 8.04 -1.45
N ALA A 19 -43.30 8.61 -0.27
CA ALA A 19 -44.19 8.27 0.84
C ALA A 19 -45.55 8.85 0.50
N ALA A 20 -46.27 8.14 -0.34
CA ALA A 20 -47.64 8.40 -0.60
C ALA A 20 -48.44 7.68 0.50
N THR A 21 -48.96 8.44 1.43
CA THR A 21 -50.20 8.26 2.16
C THR A 21 -51.03 7.06 1.67
N ALA A 22 -50.94 5.98 2.40
CA ALA A 22 -52.02 5.00 2.47
C ALA A 22 -52.28 4.78 3.96
N GLU A 23 -53.17 5.57 4.50
CA GLU A 23 -53.86 5.29 5.74
C GLU A 23 -54.80 4.10 5.46
N ASN A 24 -54.29 2.89 5.72
CA ASN A 24 -55.11 1.68 5.81
C ASN A 24 -54.85 1.03 7.15
N THR A 25 -55.77 1.25 8.07
CA THR A 25 -55.87 0.65 9.39
C THR A 25 -56.31 -0.80 9.30
N ASP A 26 -55.55 -1.66 8.64
CA ASP A 26 -55.63 -3.11 8.78
C ASP A 26 -54.48 -3.60 9.64
N THR A 27 -54.77 -3.97 10.88
CA THR A 27 -53.86 -4.41 11.93
C THR A 27 -53.13 -5.73 11.62
N ASN A 28 -53.13 -6.21 10.38
CA ASN A 28 -52.41 -7.39 9.88
C ASN A 28 -51.62 -7.12 8.58
N ALA A 29 -51.36 -5.86 8.23
CA ALA A 29 -50.62 -5.56 7.03
C ALA A 29 -49.15 -5.93 7.25
N ILE A 30 -48.64 -6.90 6.48
CA ILE A 30 -47.22 -7.24 6.41
C ILE A 30 -46.52 -5.99 5.87
N ALA A 31 -45.54 -5.45 6.63
CA ALA A 31 -44.72 -4.35 6.18
C ALA A 31 -44.06 -4.68 4.82
N THR A 32 -44.26 -3.80 3.84
CA THR A 32 -43.82 -4.04 2.46
C THR A 32 -42.43 -3.51 2.20
N ASP A 33 -42.01 -2.56 2.98
CA ASP A 33 -40.76 -1.84 2.81
C ASP A 33 -39.87 -1.97 4.05
N ARG A 34 -38.55 -2.12 3.84
CA ARG A 34 -37.57 -2.27 4.92
C ARG A 34 -36.32 -1.48 4.59
N LEU A 35 -35.87 -0.66 5.53
CA LEU A 35 -34.60 0.06 5.48
C LEU A 35 -33.64 -0.55 6.50
N THR A 36 -32.46 -0.97 6.05
CA THR A 36 -31.42 -1.58 6.89
C THR A 36 -30.18 -0.70 6.90
N LEU A 37 -29.64 -0.44 8.09
CA LEU A 37 -28.34 0.22 8.29
C LEU A 37 -27.42 -0.75 9.02
N SER A 38 -26.26 -1.03 8.46
CA SER A 38 -25.31 -1.99 9.01
C SER A 38 -23.86 -1.54 8.93
N ALA A 39 -23.06 -1.94 9.91
CA ALA A 39 -21.63 -1.99 9.81
C ALA A 39 -21.20 -3.20 8.96
N ARG A 40 -20.14 -3.05 8.17
CA ARG A 40 -19.56 -4.10 7.32
C ARG A 40 -18.10 -4.33 7.67
N LEU A 41 -17.72 -5.58 7.81
CA LEU A 41 -16.35 -6.03 7.94
C LEU A 41 -15.97 -6.81 6.68
N GLY A 42 -15.01 -6.29 5.90
CA GLY A 42 -14.52 -6.93 4.68
C GLY A 42 -13.28 -7.79 4.96
N PHE A 43 -13.24 -8.98 4.39
CA PHE A 43 -12.16 -9.94 4.50
C PHE A 43 -11.70 -10.38 3.12
N ASN A 44 -10.49 -10.95 3.06
CA ASN A 44 -9.92 -11.57 1.86
C ASN A 44 -9.64 -10.57 0.71
N ILE A 45 -9.33 -9.33 1.06
CA ILE A 45 -8.84 -8.32 0.13
C ILE A 45 -7.32 -8.24 0.26
N SER A 46 -6.60 -8.29 -0.86
CA SER A 46 -5.15 -8.21 -0.87
C SER A 46 -4.64 -7.32 -2.00
N ALA A 47 -3.50 -6.68 -1.76
CA ALA A 47 -2.80 -5.92 -2.78
C ALA A 47 -1.36 -6.41 -2.97
N LYS A 48 -0.84 -6.24 -4.17
CA LYS A 48 0.55 -6.53 -4.54
C LYS A 48 1.12 -5.41 -5.37
N PHE A 49 2.30 -4.93 -4.99
CA PHE A 49 3.10 -4.09 -5.86
C PHE A 49 3.95 -4.96 -6.78
N LYS A 50 3.85 -4.75 -8.09
CA LYS A 50 4.72 -5.36 -9.09
C LYS A 50 5.81 -4.36 -9.48
N GLY A 51 7.05 -4.77 -9.41
CA GLY A 51 8.21 -3.96 -9.75
C GLY A 51 9.44 -4.49 -9.02
N GLY A 52 10.60 -4.43 -9.65
CA GLY A 52 11.86 -4.84 -9.03
C GLY A 52 12.40 -3.76 -8.08
N LEU A 53 13.17 -4.19 -7.09
CA LEU A 53 14.10 -3.28 -6.42
C LEU A 53 15.03 -2.72 -7.51
N ARG A 54 15.12 -1.40 -7.63
CA ARG A 54 16.15 -0.81 -8.48
C ARG A 54 17.48 -1.04 -7.79
N ALA A 55 18.46 -1.54 -8.54
CA ALA A 55 19.82 -1.44 -8.11
C ALA A 55 20.13 0.05 -7.87
N PRO A 56 20.91 0.40 -6.86
CA PRO A 56 21.35 1.77 -6.68
C PRO A 56 22.17 2.19 -7.90
N SER A 57 21.53 2.75 -8.91
CA SER A 57 22.22 3.45 -9.97
C SER A 57 22.54 4.83 -9.42
N GLY A 58 23.75 4.95 -8.86
CA GLY A 58 24.21 6.20 -8.27
C GLY A 58 23.44 6.55 -7.01
N LEU A 59 23.92 6.10 -5.84
CA LEU A 59 23.70 6.89 -4.65
C LEU A 59 24.15 8.33 -4.99
N PRO A 60 23.43 9.37 -4.56
CA PRO A 60 23.79 10.74 -4.87
C PRO A 60 25.06 11.15 -4.08
N THR A 61 26.17 10.50 -4.36
CA THR A 61 27.45 11.12 -4.14
C THR A 61 27.56 12.20 -5.20
N ALA A 62 27.61 13.45 -4.79
CA ALA A 62 27.94 14.52 -5.72
C ALA A 62 29.14 14.03 -6.53
N PRO A 63 29.06 14.01 -7.87
CA PRO A 63 30.15 13.52 -8.68
C PRO A 63 31.37 14.44 -8.43
N ARG A 64 32.27 14.00 -7.58
CA ARG A 64 33.56 14.61 -7.47
C ARG A 64 34.39 13.97 -8.55
N LEU A 65 34.50 14.68 -9.65
CA LEU A 65 35.36 14.28 -10.74
C LEU A 65 36.81 14.53 -10.31
N ALA A 66 37.63 13.50 -10.40
CA ALA A 66 39.06 13.69 -10.47
C ALA A 66 39.39 14.58 -11.66
N PRO A 67 40.51 15.33 -11.65
CA PRO A 67 40.95 16.10 -12.82
C PRO A 67 41.10 15.25 -14.08
N ASP A 68 41.30 13.94 -13.93
CA ASP A 68 41.38 12.96 -15.02
C ASP A 68 40.03 12.41 -15.47
N GLY A 69 38.93 12.86 -14.84
CA GLY A 69 37.60 12.40 -15.15
C GLY A 69 37.23 11.01 -14.62
N GLN A 70 38.05 10.35 -13.82
CA GLN A 70 37.77 9.03 -13.24
C GLN A 70 37.18 9.18 -11.83
N PRO A 71 35.90 8.84 -11.62
CA PRO A 71 35.28 8.93 -10.30
C PRO A 71 35.57 7.66 -9.51
N TYR A 72 36.42 7.71 -8.52
CA TYR A 72 36.47 6.75 -7.42
C TYR A 72 35.57 7.23 -6.29
N ASN A 73 34.24 7.12 -6.48
CA ASN A 73 33.25 7.52 -5.48
C ASN A 73 32.77 6.31 -4.72
N TYR A 74 32.75 6.44 -3.40
CA TYR A 74 32.20 5.50 -2.45
C TYR A 74 30.94 6.09 -1.79
N ASP A 75 30.18 5.28 -1.13
CA ASP A 75 28.99 5.73 -0.37
C ASP A 75 29.42 6.60 0.83
N ASP A 76 30.67 6.39 1.31
CA ASP A 76 31.25 6.93 2.53
C ASP A 76 32.62 7.63 2.30
N GLY A 77 32.91 8.05 1.07
CA GLY A 77 34.12 8.77 0.77
C GLY A 77 34.50 8.81 -0.71
N TYR A 78 35.72 9.17 -1.00
CA TYR A 78 36.32 9.17 -2.35
C TYR A 78 37.84 9.03 -2.32
N VAL A 79 38.41 8.42 -3.36
CA VAL A 79 39.81 8.38 -3.63
C VAL A 79 40.05 8.71 -5.10
N HIS A 80 40.86 9.72 -5.40
CA HIS A 80 41.26 10.08 -6.76
C HIS A 80 42.69 9.68 -7.01
N THR A 81 42.90 8.84 -8.01
CA THR A 81 44.21 8.39 -8.41
C THR A 81 45.05 9.55 -8.94
N ASP A 82 46.31 9.62 -8.59
CA ASP A 82 47.24 10.53 -9.23
C ASP A 82 47.74 9.92 -10.55
N VAL A 83 47.20 10.42 -11.66
CA VAL A 83 47.58 9.96 -13.02
C VAL A 83 48.89 10.56 -13.52
N SER A 84 49.46 11.49 -12.78
CA SER A 84 50.77 12.07 -13.15
C SER A 84 51.95 11.13 -12.87
N ASP A 85 51.72 10.05 -12.11
CA ASP A 85 52.69 9.07 -11.61
C ASP A 85 53.84 9.70 -10.79
N ASN A 86 53.67 10.96 -10.35
CA ASN A 86 54.68 11.71 -9.60
C ASN A 86 54.75 11.34 -8.12
N PHE A 87 53.71 10.65 -7.61
CA PHE A 87 53.59 10.32 -6.19
C PHE A 87 53.76 8.84 -5.87
N GLY A 88 54.26 8.03 -6.83
CA GLY A 88 54.59 6.62 -6.59
C GLY A 88 53.44 5.78 -6.09
N GLY A 89 52.26 5.94 -6.66
CA GLY A 89 51.05 5.20 -6.28
C GLY A 89 50.36 5.70 -5.00
N GLN A 90 50.57 6.98 -4.68
CA GLN A 90 49.89 7.65 -3.55
C GLN A 90 49.10 8.86 -4.02
N THR A 91 48.13 9.28 -3.19
CA THR A 91 47.35 10.48 -3.44
C THR A 91 47.01 11.22 -2.16
N TRP A 92 46.90 12.54 -2.20
CA TRP A 92 46.30 13.37 -1.16
C TRP A 92 44.91 13.87 -1.51
N ASN A 93 44.42 13.55 -2.71
CA ASN A 93 43.07 13.89 -3.16
C ASN A 93 42.09 12.79 -2.80
N TRP A 94 41.76 12.67 -1.53
CA TRP A 94 40.85 11.68 -0.98
C TRP A 94 40.04 12.25 0.19
N GLY A 95 38.93 11.62 0.52
CA GLY A 95 38.11 12.06 1.64
C GLY A 95 37.30 10.89 2.21
N TYR A 96 36.92 10.98 3.49
CA TYR A 96 36.13 9.98 4.19
C TYR A 96 35.20 10.62 5.23
N ASP A 97 34.15 9.95 5.61
CA ASP A 97 33.04 10.53 6.37
C ASP A 97 33.24 10.39 7.88
N ALA A 98 33.90 9.35 8.36
CA ALA A 98 33.99 9.08 9.80
C ALA A 98 35.25 8.30 10.19
N GLY A 99 35.76 8.59 11.37
CA GLY A 99 36.91 7.89 11.94
C GLY A 99 36.77 6.39 12.14
N SER A 100 35.51 5.87 12.15
CA SER A 100 35.23 4.43 12.16
C SER A 100 35.65 3.68 10.89
N GLN A 101 36.00 4.42 9.81
CA GLN A 101 36.50 3.84 8.58
C GLN A 101 38.02 3.53 8.68
N ILE A 102 38.71 4.00 9.74
CA ILE A 102 40.11 3.68 9.98
C ILE A 102 40.20 2.29 10.60
N SER A 103 40.94 1.39 9.95
CA SER A 103 41.19 0.02 10.42
C SER A 103 42.68 -0.31 10.26
N GLY A 104 43.41 -0.36 11.39
CA GLY A 104 44.84 -0.51 11.37
C GLY A 104 45.52 0.63 10.59
N ASN A 105 46.25 0.29 9.53
CA ASN A 105 46.89 1.25 8.62
C ASN A 105 46.17 1.41 7.29
N THR A 106 44.84 1.26 7.30
CA THR A 106 44.01 1.42 6.10
C THR A 106 42.79 2.28 6.37
N ILE A 107 42.35 3.00 5.33
CA ILE A 107 41.03 3.63 5.26
C ILE A 107 40.09 2.72 4.49
N LEU A 108 38.99 2.35 5.09
CA LEU A 108 37.96 1.52 4.47
C LEU A 108 36.93 2.39 3.74
N MET A 109 36.82 2.20 2.43
CA MET A 109 35.82 2.87 1.59
C MET A 109 34.81 1.87 1.06
N SER A 110 33.54 2.13 1.24
CA SER A 110 32.49 1.19 0.89
C SER A 110 31.57 1.73 -0.18
N ARG A 111 31.15 0.86 -1.12
CA ARG A 111 30.13 1.17 -2.13
C ARG A 111 29.10 0.05 -2.23
N SER A 112 27.84 0.43 -2.33
CA SER A 112 26.74 -0.50 -2.59
C SER A 112 26.72 -0.82 -4.08
N THR A 113 26.86 -2.11 -4.43
CA THR A 113 27.01 -2.55 -5.83
C THR A 113 25.74 -3.11 -6.43
N ALA A 114 24.88 -3.72 -5.61
CA ALA A 114 23.59 -4.26 -6.05
C ALA A 114 22.62 -4.38 -4.89
N ALA A 115 21.34 -4.24 -5.19
CA ALA A 115 20.27 -4.58 -4.27
C ALA A 115 19.57 -5.86 -4.76
N ALA A 116 19.34 -6.79 -3.86
CA ALA A 116 18.63 -8.02 -4.16
C ALA A 116 17.44 -8.20 -3.22
N GLY A 117 16.30 -8.57 -3.77
CA GLY A 117 15.06 -8.82 -3.05
C GLY A 117 13.85 -8.71 -3.96
N SER A 118 12.72 -9.19 -3.48
CA SER A 118 11.44 -9.08 -4.19
C SER A 118 10.58 -8.01 -3.53
N THR A 119 9.98 -7.15 -4.34
CA THR A 119 8.96 -6.19 -3.88
C THR A 119 7.55 -6.73 -4.01
N SER A 120 7.38 -7.97 -4.49
CA SER A 120 6.09 -8.58 -4.81
C SER A 120 5.43 -9.30 -3.62
N ALA A 121 5.64 -8.84 -2.41
CA ALA A 121 4.91 -9.37 -1.25
C ALA A 121 3.44 -8.96 -1.30
N SER A 122 2.55 -9.88 -0.91
CA SER A 122 1.13 -9.60 -0.79
C SER A 122 0.87 -8.88 0.53
N MET A 123 0.09 -7.81 0.47
CA MET A 123 -0.38 -7.05 1.63
C MET A 123 -1.85 -7.39 1.89
N SER A 124 -2.21 -7.64 3.14
CA SER A 124 -3.60 -7.77 3.57
C SER A 124 -3.70 -7.38 5.05
N GLU A 125 -4.66 -6.56 5.38
CA GLU A 125 -4.97 -6.13 6.75
C GLU A 125 -6.46 -6.38 7.00
N ASN A 126 -6.82 -7.59 7.38
CA ASN A 126 -8.19 -7.97 7.67
C ASN A 126 -8.52 -7.78 9.16
N PRO A 127 -9.74 -7.35 9.51
CA PRO A 127 -10.85 -6.94 8.65
C PRO A 127 -10.78 -5.47 8.22
N TYR A 128 -11.37 -5.16 7.06
CA TYR A 128 -11.58 -3.79 6.58
C TYR A 128 -12.95 -3.28 7.02
N LEU A 129 -12.98 -2.02 7.52
CA LEU A 129 -14.21 -1.41 8.02
C LEU A 129 -15.00 -0.72 6.92
N GLY A 130 -16.32 -0.88 6.98
CA GLY A 130 -17.26 -0.25 6.09
C GLY A 130 -18.65 -0.09 6.69
N ALA A 131 -19.54 0.47 5.90
CA ALA A 131 -20.94 0.64 6.24
C ALA A 131 -21.84 0.37 5.02
N GLU A 132 -23.09 0.03 5.27
CA GLU A 132 -24.07 -0.24 4.24
C GLU A 132 -25.45 0.26 4.66
N ILE A 133 -26.16 0.84 3.69
CA ILE A 133 -27.58 1.13 3.77
C ILE A 133 -28.27 0.34 2.67
N ALA A 134 -29.29 -0.45 3.04
CA ALA A 134 -30.07 -1.25 2.11
C ALA A 134 -31.56 -0.93 2.22
N TYR A 135 -32.20 -0.86 1.08
CA TYR A 135 -33.65 -0.77 0.98
C TYR A 135 -34.19 -2.03 0.30
N SER A 136 -35.16 -2.69 0.93
CA SER A 136 -35.78 -3.89 0.43
C SER A 136 -37.29 -3.68 0.32
N ARG A 137 -37.86 -4.10 -0.81
CA ARG A 137 -39.31 -4.05 -1.06
C ARG A 137 -39.86 -5.42 -1.31
N LEU A 138 -40.86 -5.79 -0.55
CA LEU A 138 -41.62 -7.02 -0.70
C LEU A 138 -42.51 -6.96 -1.97
N LEU A 139 -42.38 -7.95 -2.83
CA LEU A 139 -43.20 -8.06 -4.05
C LEU A 139 -44.31 -9.02 -3.90
N SER A 140 -44.13 -10.17 -3.21
CA SER A 140 -45.16 -11.16 -3.04
C SER A 140 -44.83 -12.14 -1.91
N VAL A 141 -45.89 -12.79 -1.43
CA VAL A 141 -45.82 -13.84 -0.42
C VAL A 141 -46.42 -15.13 -1.02
N ARG A 142 -45.69 -16.23 -0.97
CA ARG A 142 -46.13 -17.56 -1.41
C ARG A 142 -45.95 -18.58 -0.28
N GLY A 143 -47.05 -18.93 0.37
CA GLY A 143 -47.00 -19.81 1.54
C GLY A 143 -46.18 -19.21 2.67
N LYS A 144 -45.02 -19.86 3.01
CA LYS A 144 -44.10 -19.39 4.03
C LYS A 144 -42.95 -18.51 3.47
N PHE A 145 -42.90 -18.29 2.16
CA PHE A 145 -41.84 -17.56 1.52
C PHE A 145 -42.25 -16.14 1.18
N ARG A 146 -41.40 -15.17 1.49
CA ARG A 146 -41.54 -13.76 1.11
C ARG A 146 -40.42 -13.45 0.14
N TYR A 147 -40.69 -12.85 -1.00
CA TYR A 147 -39.67 -12.46 -1.97
C TYR A 147 -39.88 -11.05 -2.47
N GLY A 148 -38.79 -10.41 -2.77
CA GLY A 148 -38.80 -9.05 -3.21
C GLY A 148 -37.48 -8.65 -3.86
N PHE A 149 -37.26 -7.35 -3.92
CA PHE A 149 -36.06 -6.72 -4.47
C PHE A 149 -35.34 -5.89 -3.42
N GLU A 150 -34.00 -5.93 -3.45
CA GLU A 150 -33.14 -5.16 -2.58
C GLU A 150 -32.19 -4.30 -3.41
N VAL A 151 -32.01 -3.04 -3.01
CA VAL A 151 -30.95 -2.17 -3.47
C VAL A 151 -30.16 -1.71 -2.26
N ALA A 152 -28.83 -1.70 -2.36
CA ALA A 152 -27.98 -1.25 -1.27
C ALA A 152 -26.84 -0.37 -1.77
N ALA A 153 -26.50 0.64 -0.99
CA ALA A 153 -25.30 1.44 -1.14
C ALA A 153 -24.34 1.15 0.01
N ASN A 154 -23.08 0.98 -0.29
CA ASN A 154 -22.08 0.64 0.71
C ASN A 154 -20.77 1.40 0.50
N TYR A 155 -19.97 1.47 1.55
CA TYR A 155 -18.64 2.03 1.58
C TYR A 155 -17.70 1.08 2.29
N LEU A 156 -16.47 0.97 1.79
CA LEU A 156 -15.39 0.20 2.40
C LEU A 156 -14.08 0.95 2.27
N SER A 157 -13.36 1.14 3.38
CA SER A 157 -12.00 1.68 3.37
C SER A 157 -10.99 0.52 3.40
N VAL A 158 -10.00 0.57 2.49
CA VAL A 158 -8.97 -0.47 2.32
C VAL A 158 -7.59 0.18 2.43
N PRO A 159 -7.15 0.55 3.64
CA PRO A 159 -5.79 0.97 3.87
C PRO A 159 -4.85 -0.24 3.92
N LEU A 160 -3.73 -0.17 3.22
CA LEU A 160 -2.71 -1.23 3.20
C LEU A 160 -1.33 -0.59 3.29
N ASN A 161 -0.51 -1.11 4.19
CA ASN A 161 0.83 -0.60 4.43
C ASN A 161 1.81 -1.75 4.66
N GLN A 162 2.94 -1.72 3.98
CA GLN A 162 3.96 -2.77 4.10
C GLN A 162 5.37 -2.22 3.87
N THR A 163 6.33 -2.79 4.60
CA THR A 163 7.75 -2.59 4.33
C THR A 163 8.38 -3.92 3.95
N VAL A 164 8.91 -3.99 2.74
CA VAL A 164 9.68 -5.13 2.25
C VAL A 164 11.16 -4.81 2.37
N SER A 165 11.93 -5.72 2.97
CA SER A 165 13.38 -5.58 3.11
C SER A 165 14.11 -6.52 2.16
N GLY A 166 15.23 -6.05 1.63
CA GLY A 166 16.12 -6.81 0.77
C GLY A 166 17.58 -6.73 1.20
N LYS A 167 18.43 -7.49 0.52
CA LYS A 167 19.87 -7.51 0.76
C LYS A 167 20.55 -6.50 -0.16
N VAL A 168 21.68 -5.94 0.32
CA VAL A 168 22.57 -5.09 -0.48
C VAL A 168 23.95 -5.75 -0.56
N SER A 169 24.47 -5.88 -1.76
CA SER A 169 25.87 -6.22 -1.98
C SER A 169 26.70 -4.97 -1.80
N ARG A 170 27.63 -5.00 -0.87
CA ARG A 170 28.56 -3.91 -0.56
C ARG A 170 29.97 -4.39 -0.85
N LEU A 171 30.74 -3.59 -1.57
CA LEU A 171 32.17 -3.77 -1.76
C LEU A 171 32.89 -2.78 -0.86
N THR A 172 33.81 -3.27 -0.02
CA THR A 172 34.67 -2.43 0.82
C THR A 172 36.09 -2.55 0.34
N ASP A 173 36.67 -1.44 -0.08
CA ASP A 173 38.03 -1.30 -0.54
C ASP A 173 38.87 -0.71 0.60
N ALA A 174 40.09 -1.24 0.83
CA ALA A 174 41.00 -0.81 1.87
C ALA A 174 42.19 -0.07 1.26
N TYR A 175 42.33 1.23 1.56
CA TYR A 175 43.40 2.07 1.08
C TYR A 175 44.47 2.22 2.14
N PRO A 176 45.74 1.89 1.85
CA PRO A 176 46.82 1.92 2.83
C PRO A 176 47.32 3.33 3.08
N PHE A 177 47.77 3.59 4.30
CA PHE A 177 48.56 4.76 4.65
C PHE A 177 49.78 4.37 5.45
N THR A 178 50.78 5.29 5.58
CA THR A 178 52.04 5.01 6.23
C THR A 178 51.85 4.61 7.70
N PRO A 179 52.33 3.41 8.11
CA PRO A 179 52.27 2.96 9.50
C PRO A 179 52.87 3.99 10.49
N GLY A 180 52.20 4.18 11.62
CA GLY A 180 52.59 5.10 12.65
C GLY A 180 52.18 6.56 12.41
N THR A 181 51.54 6.88 11.29
CA THR A 181 50.90 8.16 11.05
C THR A 181 49.41 8.14 11.45
N THR A 182 48.85 9.31 11.72
CA THR A 182 47.42 9.43 12.09
C THR A 182 46.72 10.22 11.02
N PRO A 183 45.69 9.62 10.34
CA PRO A 183 44.86 10.33 9.39
C PRO A 183 44.14 11.53 10.02
N PRO A 184 43.85 12.60 9.26
CA PRO A 184 43.05 13.71 9.73
C PRO A 184 41.71 13.24 10.26
N SER A 185 41.20 13.85 11.33
CA SER A 185 39.93 13.43 11.95
C SER A 185 38.74 13.71 11.05
N ALA A 186 37.80 12.77 11.03
CA ALA A 186 36.49 12.92 10.38
C ALA A 186 35.38 12.44 11.31
N SER A 187 34.20 13.06 11.22
CA SER A 187 33.00 12.68 11.96
C SER A 187 31.76 12.90 11.11
N PRO A 188 30.64 12.22 11.42
CA PRO A 188 29.40 12.46 10.72
C PRO A 188 28.98 13.93 10.71
N GLY A 189 28.80 14.50 9.52
CA GLY A 189 28.52 15.93 9.33
C GLY A 189 29.76 16.84 9.22
N SER A 190 30.99 16.30 9.47
CA SER A 190 32.28 17.00 9.28
C SER A 190 33.28 16.03 8.67
N PRO A 191 33.11 15.61 7.41
CA PRO A 191 34.01 14.68 6.74
C PRO A 191 35.38 15.33 6.48
N TYR A 192 36.41 14.51 6.43
CA TYR A 192 37.70 14.95 5.90
C TYR A 192 37.63 15.04 4.37
N GLN A 193 38.18 16.14 3.84
CA GLN A 193 38.27 16.38 2.41
C GLN A 193 39.65 16.87 2.06
N GLY A 194 40.44 16.01 1.42
CA GLY A 194 41.74 16.42 0.85
C GLY A 194 41.52 17.31 -0.37
N SER A 195 42.60 17.98 -0.79
CA SER A 195 42.58 18.87 -1.95
C SER A 195 43.42 18.29 -3.08
N PHE A 196 43.06 18.64 -4.31
CA PHE A 196 43.90 18.32 -5.48
C PHE A 196 45.24 19.00 -5.45
N ASP A 197 45.30 20.25 -5.00
CA ASP A 197 46.50 21.08 -5.04
C ASP A 197 47.51 20.83 -3.90
N GLY A 198 47.16 19.91 -2.95
CA GLY A 198 48.05 19.56 -1.82
C GLY A 198 48.77 20.72 -1.14
N PRO A 199 49.69 20.43 -0.24
CA PRO A 199 49.98 19.14 0.37
C PRO A 199 48.93 18.73 1.39
N GLY A 200 48.68 17.43 1.48
CA GLY A 200 47.76 16.82 2.41
C GLY A 200 48.28 15.50 2.97
N PHE A 201 47.46 14.84 3.78
CA PHE A 201 47.73 13.48 4.22
C PHE A 201 47.65 12.51 3.04
N VAL A 202 48.65 11.65 2.88
CA VAL A 202 48.81 10.76 1.71
C VAL A 202 48.33 9.36 2.04
N ILE A 203 47.57 8.78 1.15
CA ILE A 203 47.20 7.36 1.18
C ILE A 203 47.59 6.69 -0.15
N GLY A 204 47.59 5.36 -0.22
CA GLY A 204 47.71 4.67 -1.49
C GLY A 204 46.57 5.06 -2.42
N ASP A 205 46.81 5.20 -3.71
CA ASP A 205 45.82 5.54 -4.72
C ASP A 205 45.03 4.31 -5.22
N SER A 206 45.50 3.10 -4.87
CA SER A 206 44.88 1.83 -5.20
C SER A 206 44.62 1.00 -3.94
N PRO A 207 43.48 0.27 -3.87
CA PRO A 207 43.15 -0.53 -2.70
C PRO A 207 44.08 -1.76 -2.61
N VAL A 208 44.57 -2.08 -1.40
CA VAL A 208 45.32 -3.30 -1.12
C VAL A 208 44.42 -4.53 -0.96
N SER A 209 43.16 -4.33 -0.70
CA SER A 209 42.18 -5.39 -0.68
C SER A 209 40.77 -4.87 -1.00
N SER A 210 39.94 -5.72 -1.60
CA SER A 210 38.54 -5.47 -1.88
C SER A 210 37.73 -6.63 -1.32
N THR A 211 36.83 -6.35 -0.39
CA THR A 211 36.04 -7.36 0.31
C THR A 211 34.56 -7.20 -0.01
N PRO A 212 33.93 -8.15 -0.74
CA PRO A 212 32.51 -8.14 -0.95
C PRO A 212 31.79 -8.65 0.30
N THR A 213 30.76 -7.95 0.73
CA THR A 213 29.88 -8.34 1.83
C THR A 213 28.42 -8.26 1.43
N LEU A 214 27.57 -9.13 2.03
CA LEU A 214 26.15 -9.09 1.84
C LEU A 214 25.50 -8.51 3.10
N VAL A 215 24.98 -7.30 3.01
CA VAL A 215 24.32 -6.61 4.11
C VAL A 215 22.84 -6.99 4.12
N PRO A 216 22.35 -7.76 5.11
CA PRO A 216 20.94 -8.07 5.25
C PRO A 216 20.15 -6.79 5.59
N ASN A 217 18.91 -6.70 5.10
CA ASN A 217 18.04 -5.54 5.30
C ASN A 217 18.65 -4.18 4.85
N GLY A 218 19.64 -4.22 3.97
CA GLY A 218 20.30 -3.03 3.45
C GLY A 218 19.41 -2.22 2.49
N THR A 219 18.38 -2.83 1.91
CA THR A 219 17.33 -2.12 1.19
C THR A 219 16.01 -2.23 1.96
N ARG A 220 15.20 -1.17 1.89
CA ARG A 220 13.83 -1.17 2.38
C ARG A 220 12.94 -0.53 1.31
N ASP A 221 11.80 -1.14 1.09
CA ASP A 221 10.78 -0.67 0.18
C ASP A 221 9.47 -0.52 0.96
N HIS A 222 9.14 0.72 1.29
CA HIS A 222 7.91 1.07 1.96
C HIS A 222 6.82 1.29 0.92
N GLN A 223 5.74 0.53 1.01
CA GLN A 223 4.63 0.52 0.08
C GLN A 223 3.35 0.84 0.83
N LYS A 224 2.58 1.77 0.32
CA LYS A 224 1.30 2.19 0.88
C LYS A 224 0.25 2.22 -0.23
N TYR A 225 -0.92 1.68 0.08
CA TYR A 225 -2.11 1.75 -0.75
C TYR A 225 -3.29 2.17 0.12
N ASP A 226 -4.06 3.15 -0.33
CA ASP A 226 -5.31 3.57 0.27
C ASP A 226 -6.39 3.48 -0.81
N GLY A 227 -7.44 2.69 -0.55
CA GLY A 227 -8.57 2.51 -1.45
C GLY A 227 -9.88 2.82 -0.73
N ASP A 228 -10.71 3.67 -1.34
CA ASP A 228 -12.08 3.94 -0.93
C ASP A 228 -13.03 3.32 -1.97
N LEU A 229 -13.71 2.25 -1.57
CA LEU A 229 -14.64 1.52 -2.43
C LEU A 229 -16.08 1.91 -2.08
N TRP A 230 -16.74 2.62 -2.98
CA TRP A 230 -18.18 2.90 -2.94
C TRP A 230 -18.91 1.87 -3.79
N GLY A 231 -19.84 1.13 -3.21
CA GLY A 231 -20.54 0.05 -3.88
C GLY A 231 -22.02 0.29 -4.00
N LEU A 232 -22.60 -0.23 -5.08
CA LEU A 232 -24.05 -0.39 -5.27
C LEU A 232 -24.34 -1.86 -5.52
N ARG A 233 -25.39 -2.39 -4.90
CA ARG A 233 -25.90 -3.76 -5.09
C ARG A 233 -27.37 -3.71 -5.46
N LEU A 234 -27.77 -4.59 -6.36
CA LEU A 234 -29.16 -4.72 -6.79
C LEU A 234 -29.47 -6.20 -7.05
N GLY A 235 -30.52 -6.70 -6.47
CA GLY A 235 -30.96 -8.07 -6.75
C GLY A 235 -32.19 -8.52 -5.97
N PRO A 236 -32.72 -9.67 -6.30
CA PRO A 236 -33.77 -10.31 -5.54
C PRO A 236 -33.32 -10.78 -4.17
N TYR A 237 -34.27 -10.84 -3.25
CA TYR A 237 -34.12 -11.52 -1.97
C TYR A 237 -35.28 -12.50 -1.73
N LEU A 238 -35.02 -13.47 -0.85
CA LEU A 238 -35.94 -14.47 -0.43
C LEU A 238 -35.87 -14.64 1.09
N ASP A 239 -36.98 -14.33 1.78
CA ASP A 239 -37.09 -14.45 3.23
C ASP A 239 -37.83 -15.71 3.63
N PHE A 240 -37.32 -16.42 4.62
CA PHE A 240 -37.87 -17.61 5.26
C PHE A 240 -38.15 -17.31 6.73
N PRO A 241 -39.39 -17.09 7.15
CA PRO A 241 -39.75 -17.01 8.54
C PRO A 241 -39.44 -18.34 9.24
N LEU A 242 -38.51 -18.35 10.18
CA LEU A 242 -38.12 -19.52 10.97
C LEU A 242 -39.03 -19.64 12.22
N SER A 243 -39.41 -18.50 12.79
CA SER A 243 -40.35 -18.40 13.91
C SER A 243 -41.04 -17.02 13.90
N GLU A 244 -41.82 -16.70 14.93
CA GLU A 244 -42.46 -15.38 15.07
C GLU A 244 -41.50 -14.22 15.14
N ARG A 245 -40.21 -14.45 15.54
CA ARG A 245 -39.22 -13.40 15.73
C ARG A 245 -37.97 -13.59 14.88
N TRP A 246 -37.77 -14.72 14.24
CA TRP A 246 -36.59 -15.03 13.48
C TRP A 246 -36.89 -15.22 12.00
N ASP A 247 -36.22 -14.47 11.17
CA ASP A 247 -36.26 -14.63 9.71
C ASP A 247 -34.83 -14.93 9.19
N LEU A 248 -34.77 -15.83 8.22
CA LEU A 248 -33.58 -16.12 7.43
C LEU A 248 -33.78 -15.55 6.02
N SER A 249 -32.86 -14.75 5.55
CA SER A 249 -32.93 -14.07 4.26
C SER A 249 -31.76 -14.47 3.39
N PHE A 250 -32.01 -14.78 2.13
CA PHE A 250 -31.01 -14.96 1.10
C PHE A 250 -31.17 -13.88 0.05
N SER A 251 -30.05 -13.30 -0.39
CA SER A 251 -30.06 -12.31 -1.47
C SER A 251 -28.91 -12.56 -2.45
N GLY A 252 -29.07 -12.09 -3.68
CA GLY A 252 -28.02 -12.20 -4.67
C GLY A 252 -28.33 -11.35 -5.89
N GLY A 253 -27.30 -10.90 -6.60
CA GLY A 253 -27.52 -10.03 -7.74
C GLY A 253 -26.24 -9.39 -8.25
N LEU A 254 -26.43 -8.26 -8.91
CA LEU A 254 -25.33 -7.46 -9.46
C LEU A 254 -24.70 -6.57 -8.40
N ALA A 255 -23.40 -6.38 -8.50
CA ALA A 255 -22.62 -5.46 -7.69
C ALA A 255 -21.76 -4.56 -8.60
N VAL A 256 -21.73 -3.28 -8.27
CA VAL A 256 -20.88 -2.29 -8.94
C VAL A 256 -20.10 -1.58 -7.87
N GLY A 257 -18.78 -1.39 -8.09
CA GLY A 257 -17.89 -0.65 -7.19
C GLY A 257 -17.24 0.53 -7.91
N LEU A 258 -17.26 1.70 -7.30
CA LEU A 258 -16.44 2.84 -7.69
C LEU A 258 -15.26 2.89 -6.73
N LEU A 259 -14.07 2.55 -7.24
CA LEU A 259 -12.84 2.52 -6.47
C LEU A 259 -12.05 3.81 -6.70
N ASN A 260 -11.93 4.62 -5.65
CA ASN A 260 -11.00 5.74 -5.61
C ASN A 260 -9.75 5.28 -4.86
N SER A 261 -8.62 5.23 -5.53
CA SER A 261 -7.39 4.65 -5.00
C SER A 261 -6.22 5.60 -5.08
N SER A 262 -5.32 5.50 -4.12
CA SER A 262 -4.01 6.12 -4.14
C SER A 262 -2.95 5.15 -3.69
N ALA A 263 -1.79 5.22 -4.30
CA ALA A 263 -0.65 4.39 -3.92
C ALA A 263 0.63 5.20 -3.90
N SER A 264 1.51 4.85 -3.00
CA SER A 264 2.85 5.43 -2.91
C SER A 264 3.85 4.36 -2.51
N TRP A 265 5.08 4.54 -2.95
CA TRP A 265 6.18 3.68 -2.56
C TRP A 265 7.47 4.49 -2.43
N LYS A 266 8.34 4.05 -1.53
CA LYS A 266 9.64 4.66 -1.26
C LYS A 266 10.68 3.59 -1.01
N GLN A 267 11.70 3.55 -1.86
CA GLN A 267 12.82 2.63 -1.73
C GLN A 267 14.02 3.36 -1.12
N THR A 268 14.62 2.76 -0.08
CA THR A 268 15.86 3.23 0.52
C THR A 268 16.93 2.15 0.44
N VAL A 269 18.18 2.56 0.27
CA VAL A 269 19.38 1.71 0.31
C VAL A 269 20.36 2.35 1.25
N GLY A 270 20.83 1.62 2.27
CA GLY A 270 21.72 2.19 3.31
C GLY A 270 21.11 3.39 4.06
N GLY A 271 19.79 3.50 4.11
CA GLY A 271 19.09 4.65 4.69
C GLY A 271 18.83 5.82 3.72
N VAL A 272 19.44 5.82 2.55
CA VAL A 272 19.28 6.88 1.52
C VAL A 272 18.14 6.53 0.58
N THR A 273 17.28 7.49 0.27
CA THR A 273 16.19 7.29 -0.70
C THR A 273 16.75 7.26 -2.12
N VAL A 274 16.59 6.11 -2.79
CA VAL A 274 17.10 5.90 -4.15
C VAL A 274 16.00 5.99 -5.21
N ALA A 275 14.74 5.75 -4.81
CA ALA A 275 13.61 5.89 -5.70
C ALA A 275 12.31 6.03 -4.90
N GLN A 276 11.35 6.75 -5.46
CA GLN A 276 10.00 6.88 -4.91
C GLN A 276 9.01 7.19 -6.03
N GLY A 277 7.74 6.93 -5.76
CA GLY A 277 6.67 7.25 -6.69
C GLY A 277 5.32 7.23 -5.98
N SER A 278 4.37 7.95 -6.54
CA SER A 278 2.99 8.00 -6.06
C SER A 278 2.03 8.29 -7.20
N GLY A 279 0.75 8.06 -6.96
CA GLY A 279 -0.31 8.38 -7.89
C GLY A 279 -1.67 8.07 -7.31
N SER A 280 -2.72 8.47 -8.03
CA SER A 280 -4.12 8.18 -7.70
C SER A 280 -4.88 7.82 -8.96
N ASP A 281 -5.93 7.01 -8.79
CA ASP A 281 -6.77 6.55 -9.88
C ASP A 281 -8.21 6.35 -9.41
N LEU A 282 -9.14 6.39 -10.37
CA LEU A 282 -10.56 6.16 -10.17
C LEU A 282 -11.05 5.14 -11.20
N ASP A 283 -11.53 4.00 -10.73
CA ASP A 283 -11.98 2.91 -11.59
C ASP A 283 -13.35 2.37 -11.18
N VAL A 284 -14.05 1.73 -12.13
CA VAL A 284 -15.37 1.13 -11.93
C VAL A 284 -15.26 -0.38 -12.06
N LEU A 285 -15.58 -1.08 -10.97
CA LEU A 285 -15.54 -2.53 -10.88
C LEU A 285 -16.96 -3.10 -11.01
N TRP A 286 -17.08 -4.22 -11.72
CA TRP A 286 -18.35 -4.91 -11.94
C TRP A 286 -18.29 -6.35 -11.44
N GLY A 287 -19.39 -6.82 -10.92
CA GLY A 287 -19.43 -8.17 -10.43
C GLY A 287 -20.80 -8.59 -9.90
N PHE A 288 -20.78 -9.54 -8.98
CA PHE A 288 -21.98 -10.09 -8.38
C PHE A 288 -21.79 -10.32 -6.88
N TYR A 289 -22.90 -10.53 -6.20
CA TYR A 289 -22.90 -10.89 -4.79
C TYR A 289 -23.92 -11.99 -4.51
N VAL A 290 -23.69 -12.73 -3.45
CA VAL A 290 -24.65 -13.61 -2.78
C VAL A 290 -24.49 -13.44 -1.28
N GLY A 291 -25.60 -13.37 -0.56
CA GLY A 291 -25.62 -13.13 0.87
C GLY A 291 -26.68 -13.93 1.60
N ALA A 292 -26.44 -14.15 2.88
CA ALA A 292 -27.39 -14.72 3.81
C ALA A 292 -27.42 -13.85 5.08
N ASN A 293 -28.61 -13.46 5.52
CA ASN A 293 -28.83 -12.67 6.71
C ASN A 293 -29.82 -13.35 7.63
N VAL A 294 -29.62 -13.19 8.92
CA VAL A 294 -30.58 -13.56 9.95
C VAL A 294 -31.06 -12.27 10.60
N SER A 295 -32.36 -12.12 10.75
CA SER A 295 -32.96 -11.01 11.47
C SER A 295 -33.74 -11.50 12.69
N TYR A 296 -33.63 -10.71 13.76
CA TYR A 296 -34.39 -10.92 14.98
C TYR A 296 -35.28 -9.72 15.26
N GLN A 297 -36.56 -9.93 15.33
CA GLN A 297 -37.58 -8.89 15.56
C GLN A 297 -37.50 -8.40 17.02
N LEU A 298 -37.18 -7.12 17.20
CA LEU A 298 -37.12 -6.45 18.49
C LEU A 298 -38.46 -5.83 18.88
N SER A 299 -39.15 -5.26 17.90
CA SER A 299 -40.48 -4.66 18.03
C SER A 299 -41.27 -4.82 16.70
N GLU A 300 -42.47 -4.28 16.59
CA GLU A 300 -43.28 -4.31 15.35
C GLU A 300 -42.52 -3.79 14.13
N HIS A 301 -41.71 -2.77 14.28
CA HIS A 301 -40.99 -2.11 13.18
C HIS A 301 -39.48 -2.35 13.19
N TRP A 302 -38.87 -2.71 14.33
CA TRP A 302 -37.40 -2.81 14.45
C TRP A 302 -36.91 -4.25 14.53
N SER A 303 -35.87 -4.54 13.79
CA SER A 303 -35.14 -5.81 13.84
C SER A 303 -33.63 -5.59 13.97
N ALA A 304 -32.97 -6.47 14.69
CA ALA A 304 -31.52 -6.63 14.61
C ALA A 304 -31.21 -7.56 13.43
N VAL A 305 -30.19 -7.22 12.64
CA VAL A 305 -29.82 -7.99 11.44
C VAL A 305 -28.32 -8.30 11.51
N GLY A 306 -27.99 -9.57 11.24
CA GLY A 306 -26.61 -10.01 11.11
C GLY A 306 -26.46 -10.96 9.94
N GLY A 307 -25.34 -10.93 9.23
CA GLY A 307 -25.19 -11.78 8.06
C GLY A 307 -23.80 -11.89 7.51
N ALA A 308 -23.69 -12.71 6.47
CA ALA A 308 -22.49 -12.87 5.68
C ALA A 308 -22.81 -12.75 4.19
N GLN A 309 -21.89 -12.14 3.45
CA GLN A 309 -22.01 -11.93 2.02
C GLN A 309 -20.71 -12.25 1.33
N PHE A 310 -20.76 -13.00 0.26
CA PHE A 310 -19.69 -13.12 -0.72
C PHE A 310 -19.92 -12.09 -1.83
N GLN A 311 -18.84 -11.39 -2.22
CA GLN A 311 -18.88 -10.44 -3.33
C GLN A 311 -17.67 -10.63 -4.22
N TYR A 312 -17.90 -10.65 -5.52
CA TYR A 312 -16.88 -10.70 -6.56
C TYR A 312 -16.93 -9.39 -7.35
N LEU A 313 -15.83 -8.63 -7.32
CA LEU A 313 -15.63 -7.42 -8.13
C LEU A 313 -14.40 -7.52 -9.04
N GLY A 314 -13.79 -8.71 -9.12
CA GLY A 314 -12.61 -8.95 -9.94
C GLY A 314 -11.32 -8.36 -9.35
N THR A 315 -10.41 -8.05 -10.23
CA THR A 315 -9.07 -7.52 -9.87
C THR A 315 -8.87 -6.16 -10.50
N TYR A 316 -8.43 -5.22 -9.69
CA TYR A 316 -8.01 -3.89 -10.11
C TYR A 316 -6.50 -3.88 -10.36
N GLU A 317 -6.04 -3.33 -11.49
CA GLU A 317 -4.62 -3.15 -11.78
C GLU A 317 -4.35 -1.75 -12.36
N HIS A 318 -3.43 -1.02 -11.75
CA HIS A 318 -3.03 0.30 -12.22
C HIS A 318 -1.55 0.59 -11.96
N ALA A 319 -0.95 1.51 -12.75
CA ALA A 319 0.44 1.93 -12.60
C ALA A 319 0.55 3.23 -11.81
N PHE A 320 1.27 3.21 -10.71
CA PHE A 320 1.53 4.37 -9.86
C PHE A 320 3.03 4.65 -9.78
N GLY A 321 3.47 5.81 -10.25
CA GLY A 321 4.86 6.23 -10.13
C GLY A 321 5.88 5.23 -10.66
N GLY A 322 5.57 4.55 -11.78
CA GLY A 322 6.45 3.57 -12.42
C GLY A 322 6.40 2.15 -11.83
N ARG A 323 5.50 1.85 -10.89
CA ARG A 323 5.17 0.50 -10.42
C ARG A 323 3.72 0.17 -10.66
N GLN A 324 3.42 -1.10 -10.90
CA GLN A 324 2.05 -1.59 -11.02
C GLN A 324 1.55 -2.07 -9.65
N VAL A 325 0.34 -1.63 -9.27
CA VAL A 325 -0.39 -2.14 -8.12
C VAL A 325 -1.53 -3.02 -8.63
N ARG A 326 -1.66 -4.20 -8.04
CA ARG A 326 -2.77 -5.12 -8.28
C ARG A 326 -3.51 -5.34 -6.97
N VAL A 327 -4.81 -5.04 -6.93
CA VAL A 327 -5.69 -5.30 -5.78
C VAL A 327 -6.73 -6.33 -6.18
N ASP A 328 -6.89 -7.36 -5.36
CA ASP A 328 -7.83 -8.45 -5.61
C ASP A 328 -9.07 -8.29 -4.74
N PHE A 329 -10.23 -8.08 -5.40
CA PHE A 329 -11.56 -8.05 -4.83
C PHE A 329 -12.40 -9.26 -5.28
N GLY A 330 -11.76 -10.28 -5.89
CA GLY A 330 -12.45 -11.41 -6.52
C GLY A 330 -13.04 -12.42 -5.54
N GLN A 331 -12.64 -12.39 -4.28
CA GLN A 331 -13.15 -13.34 -3.26
C GLN A 331 -13.43 -12.64 -1.94
N THR A 332 -14.03 -11.45 -2.00
CA THR A 332 -14.30 -10.67 -0.80
C THR A 332 -15.47 -11.26 -0.02
N ILE A 333 -15.26 -11.45 1.28
CA ILE A 333 -16.30 -11.88 2.22
C ILE A 333 -16.61 -10.72 3.14
N PHE A 334 -17.88 -10.42 3.31
CA PHE A 334 -18.34 -9.42 4.26
C PHE A 334 -19.12 -10.08 5.39
N VAL A 335 -18.90 -9.62 6.61
CA VAL A 335 -19.75 -9.88 7.77
C VAL A 335 -20.44 -8.58 8.12
N THR A 336 -21.75 -8.62 8.30
CA THR A 336 -22.57 -7.43 8.57
C THR A 336 -23.30 -7.57 9.89
N LEU A 337 -23.44 -6.45 10.58
CA LEU A 337 -24.27 -6.33 11.78
C LEU A 337 -24.97 -4.96 11.76
N GLY A 338 -26.27 -4.94 11.98
CA GLY A 338 -27.04 -3.72 11.86
C GLY A 338 -28.43 -3.81 12.43
N VAL A 339 -29.22 -2.80 12.09
CA VAL A 339 -30.63 -2.68 12.45
C VAL A 339 -31.47 -2.42 11.20
N ALA A 340 -32.68 -2.94 11.20
CA ALA A 340 -33.65 -2.71 10.14
C ALA A 340 -34.92 -2.10 10.70
N TYR A 341 -35.53 -1.20 9.94
CA TYR A 341 -36.84 -0.61 10.17
C TYR A 341 -37.77 -0.99 9.05
N SER A 342 -38.89 -1.60 9.40
CA SER A 342 -39.95 -2.06 8.48
C SER A 342 -41.15 -1.15 8.57
N PHE A 343 -41.78 -0.79 7.40
CA PHE A 343 -42.92 0.15 7.31
C PHE A 343 -43.82 -0.16 6.13
#